data_82eccac017b2b14c4c938090b4bd5f84
#
_entry.id   82eccac017b2b14c4c938090b4bd5f84
#
_cell.length_a   1.000
_cell.length_b   1.000
_cell.length_c   1.000
_cell.angle_alpha   90.00
_cell.angle_beta   90.00
_cell.angle_gamma   90.00
#
_symmetry.space_group_name_H-M   'P 1'
#
loop_
_entity.id
_entity.type
_entity.pdbx_description
1 polymer ?
#
loop_
_entity_poly.entity_id
_entity_poly.type
_entity_poly.pdbx_seq_one_letter_code
_entity_poly.pdbx_strand_id
1 'polypeptide(L)'
;QEIEREVLNVLAVDVFKAEINSFDGYIATGGTEANIQAIWMYRNYFVNNFDAKPEEIVIIASEDTHYSIPKAANLLMLDWLKIPVSFNKRLIDISVLEKKIVAAQTQVKKYFIVVSNMGTTMFGAVENPDDYTHILEKYKLHYKLHIDAAYGGFVYPFSNKESTINFENPKISS
;
A
#
# COMPACT_ATOMS: atom_id res chain seq x y z
N GLN A 1 -22.64 8.44 11.83
CA GLN A 1 -22.09 9.26 10.73
C GLN A 1 -21.31 10.49 11.24
N GLU A 2 -21.82 11.28 12.22
CA GLU A 2 -21.12 12.47 12.73
C GLU A 2 -19.83 12.08 13.46
N ILE A 3 -19.91 11.17 14.43
CA ILE A 3 -18.74 10.64 15.17
C ILE A 3 -17.73 9.99 14.22
N GLU A 4 -18.20 9.25 13.24
CA GLU A 4 -17.31 8.63 12.24
C GLU A 4 -16.51 9.68 11.47
N ARG A 5 -17.16 10.77 11.02
CA ARG A 5 -16.48 11.89 10.33
C ARG A 5 -15.47 12.59 11.23
N GLU A 6 -15.78 12.78 12.50
CA GLU A 6 -14.85 13.37 13.47
C GLU A 6 -13.61 12.48 13.63
N VAL A 7 -13.80 11.16 13.81
CA VAL A 7 -12.70 10.20 13.93
C VAL A 7 -11.83 10.18 12.65
N LEU A 8 -12.46 10.15 11.48
CA LEU A 8 -11.75 10.20 10.21
C LEU A 8 -10.94 11.49 10.06
N ASN A 9 -11.53 12.63 10.45
CA ASN A 9 -10.83 13.92 10.40
C ASN A 9 -9.61 13.94 11.33
N VAL A 10 -9.75 13.49 12.58
CA VAL A 10 -8.64 13.39 13.54
C VAL A 10 -7.54 12.47 13.00
N LEU A 11 -7.89 11.29 12.50
CA LEU A 11 -6.90 10.35 11.98
C LEU A 11 -6.22 10.91 10.73
N ALA A 12 -6.98 11.39 9.75
CA ALA A 12 -6.42 11.86 8.49
C ALA A 12 -5.57 13.13 8.68
N VAL A 13 -6.07 14.14 9.38
CA VAL A 13 -5.42 15.45 9.50
C VAL A 13 -4.40 15.48 10.63
N ASP A 14 -4.82 15.12 11.86
CA ASP A 14 -3.94 15.30 13.02
C ASP A 14 -2.87 14.22 13.11
N VAL A 15 -3.19 12.98 12.76
CA VAL A 15 -2.26 11.85 12.84
C VAL A 15 -1.49 11.66 11.53
N PHE A 16 -2.18 11.51 10.41
CA PHE A 16 -1.57 11.18 9.13
C PHE A 16 -1.31 12.37 8.20
N LYS A 17 -1.56 13.60 8.66
CA LYS A 17 -1.15 14.84 7.99
C LYS A 17 -1.77 15.06 6.60
N ALA A 18 -2.98 14.58 6.37
CA ALA A 18 -3.73 14.93 5.18
C ALA A 18 -4.13 16.41 5.19
N GLU A 19 -4.22 17.02 4.03
CA GLU A 19 -4.81 18.34 3.88
C GLU A 19 -6.31 18.30 4.20
N ILE A 20 -6.83 19.35 4.84
CA ILE A 20 -8.25 19.45 5.19
C ILE A 20 -9.08 19.39 3.90
N ASN A 21 -10.11 18.55 3.90
CA ASN A 21 -11.00 18.27 2.76
C ASN A 21 -10.34 17.60 1.54
N SER A 22 -9.13 17.06 1.66
CA SER A 22 -8.47 16.31 0.58
C SER A 22 -8.67 14.80 0.67
N PHE A 23 -9.36 14.31 1.70
CA PHE A 23 -9.54 12.88 1.97
C PHE A 23 -11.01 12.49 2.06
N ASP A 24 -11.28 11.24 1.83
CA ASP A 24 -12.55 10.59 2.12
C ASP A 24 -12.27 9.20 2.69
N GLY A 25 -13.25 8.62 3.36
CA GLY A 25 -13.08 7.32 3.97
C GLY A 25 -14.27 6.86 4.79
N TYR A 26 -14.12 5.69 5.39
CA TYR A 26 -15.09 5.12 6.32
C TYR A 26 -14.38 4.25 7.36
N ILE A 27 -15.03 3.96 8.46
CA ILE A 27 -14.52 3.03 9.47
C ILE A 27 -14.92 1.62 9.09
N ALA A 28 -13.93 0.83 8.64
CA ALA A 28 -14.11 -0.58 8.29
C ALA A 28 -14.28 -1.46 9.55
N THR A 29 -14.86 -2.65 9.39
CA THR A 29 -15.00 -3.63 10.48
C THR A 29 -13.67 -4.22 10.94
N GLY A 30 -12.59 -4.00 10.18
CA GLY A 30 -11.23 -4.43 10.50
C GLY A 30 -10.28 -4.23 9.33
N GLY A 31 -8.97 -4.35 9.58
CA GLY A 31 -7.93 -4.11 8.58
C GLY A 31 -8.03 -5.00 7.34
N THR A 32 -8.58 -6.21 7.46
CA THR A 32 -8.81 -7.08 6.30
C THR A 32 -9.78 -6.45 5.31
N GLU A 33 -10.90 -5.89 5.79
CA GLU A 33 -11.86 -5.19 4.94
C GLU A 33 -11.23 -3.95 4.32
N ALA A 34 -10.55 -3.13 5.14
CA ALA A 34 -9.89 -1.91 4.68
C ALA A 34 -8.87 -2.20 3.56
N ASN A 35 -8.02 -3.21 3.72
CA ASN A 35 -7.03 -3.62 2.72
C ASN A 35 -7.69 -4.12 1.42
N ILE A 36 -8.74 -4.95 1.52
CA ILE A 36 -9.48 -5.41 0.34
C ILE A 36 -10.12 -4.23 -0.39
N GLN A 37 -10.72 -3.30 0.35
CA GLN A 37 -11.36 -2.10 -0.20
C GLN A 37 -10.35 -1.22 -0.94
N ALA A 38 -9.18 -0.95 -0.34
CA ALA A 38 -8.13 -0.15 -0.98
C ALA A 38 -7.66 -0.78 -2.30
N ILE A 39 -7.37 -2.08 -2.28
CA ILE A 39 -6.93 -2.80 -3.48
C ILE A 39 -8.02 -2.83 -4.55
N TRP A 40 -9.28 -3.03 -4.18
CA TRP A 40 -10.43 -2.99 -5.08
C TRP A 40 -10.58 -1.60 -5.73
N MET A 41 -10.46 -0.53 -4.96
CA MET A 41 -10.51 0.84 -5.48
C MET A 41 -9.40 1.11 -6.50
N TYR A 42 -8.17 0.68 -6.22
CA TYR A 42 -7.04 0.89 -7.14
C TYR A 42 -7.13 0.04 -8.40
N ARG A 43 -7.58 -1.21 -8.27
CA ARG A 43 -7.92 -2.03 -9.43
C ARG A 43 -8.92 -1.30 -10.33
N ASN A 44 -10.01 -0.83 -9.76
CA ASN A 44 -11.05 -0.12 -10.51
C ASN A 44 -10.55 1.23 -11.06
N TYR A 45 -9.68 1.93 -10.33
CA TYR A 45 -9.01 3.12 -10.85
C TYR A 45 -8.26 2.82 -12.14
N PHE A 46 -7.47 1.76 -12.19
CA PHE A 46 -6.73 1.39 -13.40
C PHE A 46 -7.67 0.92 -14.53
N VAL A 47 -8.68 0.15 -14.21
CA VAL A 47 -9.69 -0.26 -15.20
C VAL A 47 -10.41 0.94 -15.80
N ASN A 48 -10.88 1.87 -14.99
CA ASN A 48 -11.72 2.98 -15.44
C ASN A 48 -10.93 4.10 -16.14
N ASN A 49 -9.67 4.32 -15.77
CA ASN A 49 -8.88 5.44 -16.30
C ASN A 49 -7.90 5.03 -17.39
N PHE A 50 -7.55 3.74 -17.49
CA PHE A 50 -6.54 3.25 -18.43
C PHE A 50 -7.02 2.04 -19.26
N ASP A 51 -8.30 1.66 -19.12
CA ASP A 51 -8.85 0.44 -19.74
C ASP A 51 -8.00 -0.81 -19.44
N ALA A 52 -7.44 -0.84 -18.23
CA ALA A 52 -6.55 -1.90 -17.79
C ALA A 52 -7.30 -3.22 -17.60
N LYS A 53 -6.71 -4.30 -18.10
CA LYS A 53 -7.24 -5.64 -17.84
C LYS A 53 -6.68 -6.20 -16.54
N PRO A 54 -7.40 -7.10 -15.84
CA PRO A 54 -6.92 -7.67 -14.57
C PRO A 54 -5.53 -8.30 -14.69
N GLU A 55 -5.23 -8.96 -15.80
CA GLU A 55 -3.92 -9.57 -16.08
C GLU A 55 -2.78 -8.55 -16.22
N GLU A 56 -3.06 -7.28 -16.47
CA GLU A 56 -2.08 -6.20 -16.56
C GLU A 56 -1.80 -5.54 -15.19
N ILE A 57 -2.63 -5.88 -14.18
CA ILE A 57 -2.51 -5.31 -12.83
C ILE A 57 -1.81 -6.33 -11.92
N VAL A 58 -0.95 -5.84 -11.03
CA VAL A 58 -0.27 -6.69 -10.04
C VAL A 58 -0.17 -5.98 -8.70
N ILE A 59 -0.34 -6.74 -7.61
CA ILE A 59 -0.08 -6.26 -6.25
C ILE A 59 1.38 -6.52 -5.92
N ILE A 60 2.07 -5.54 -5.34
CA ILE A 60 3.42 -5.70 -4.77
C ILE A 60 3.35 -5.52 -3.27
N ALA A 61 3.86 -6.48 -2.51
CA ALA A 61 4.00 -6.41 -1.07
C ALA A 61 5.14 -7.31 -0.59
N SER A 62 5.67 -7.04 0.60
CA SER A 62 6.64 -7.92 1.23
C SER A 62 6.04 -9.28 1.60
N GLU A 63 6.88 -10.26 1.84
CA GLU A 63 6.43 -11.59 2.29
C GLU A 63 5.85 -11.58 3.72
N ASP A 64 6.15 -10.54 4.50
CA ASP A 64 5.65 -10.35 5.85
C ASP A 64 4.31 -9.59 5.91
N THR A 65 3.78 -9.17 4.76
CA THR A 65 2.48 -8.50 4.71
C THR A 65 1.36 -9.37 5.29
N HIS A 66 0.34 -8.72 5.82
CA HIS A 66 -0.79 -9.45 6.40
C HIS A 66 -1.51 -10.33 5.36
N TYR A 67 -2.05 -11.48 5.79
CA TYR A 67 -2.74 -12.43 4.92
C TYR A 67 -3.93 -11.84 4.13
N SER A 68 -4.44 -10.68 4.54
CA SER A 68 -5.49 -9.96 3.81
C SER A 68 -5.06 -9.58 2.39
N ILE A 69 -3.76 -9.35 2.15
CA ILE A 69 -3.24 -8.97 0.85
C ILE A 69 -3.32 -10.13 -0.16
N PRO A 70 -2.74 -11.32 0.10
CA PRO A 70 -2.96 -12.47 -0.78
C PRO A 70 -4.44 -12.88 -0.87
N LYS A 71 -5.25 -12.67 0.19
CA LYS A 71 -6.71 -12.86 0.11
C LYS A 71 -7.35 -11.88 -0.88
N ALA A 72 -6.99 -10.59 -0.84
CA ALA A 72 -7.48 -9.60 -1.80
C ALA A 72 -7.06 -9.94 -3.23
N ALA A 73 -5.80 -10.36 -3.44
CA ALA A 73 -5.31 -10.84 -4.72
C ALA A 73 -6.18 -11.96 -5.30
N ASN A 74 -6.47 -12.98 -4.48
CA ASN A 74 -7.32 -14.09 -4.86
C ASN A 74 -8.75 -13.65 -5.19
N LEU A 75 -9.39 -12.86 -4.31
CA LEU A 75 -10.76 -12.38 -4.49
C LEU A 75 -10.95 -11.51 -5.74
N LEU A 76 -9.93 -10.70 -6.06
CA LEU A 76 -9.98 -9.74 -7.16
C LEU A 76 -9.35 -10.28 -8.44
N MET A 77 -8.92 -11.55 -8.44
CA MET A 77 -8.22 -12.23 -9.54
C MET A 77 -7.01 -11.46 -10.04
N LEU A 78 -6.20 -10.93 -9.11
CA LEU A 78 -4.96 -10.23 -9.37
C LEU A 78 -3.77 -11.10 -8.98
N ASP A 79 -2.65 -10.94 -9.67
CA ASP A 79 -1.40 -11.54 -9.24
C ASP A 79 -0.81 -10.76 -8.03
N TRP A 80 -0.10 -11.48 -7.17
CA TRP A 80 0.67 -10.92 -6.08
C TRP A 80 2.16 -11.18 -6.26
N LEU A 81 2.92 -10.10 -6.41
CA LEU A 81 4.36 -10.10 -6.49
C LEU A 81 4.95 -10.04 -5.07
N LYS A 82 5.19 -11.20 -4.51
CA LYS A 82 5.74 -11.37 -3.17
C LYS A 82 7.22 -11.01 -3.15
N ILE A 83 7.61 -10.01 -2.34
CA ILE A 83 8.99 -9.55 -2.19
C ILE A 83 9.60 -10.16 -0.93
N PRO A 84 10.71 -10.88 -1.01
CA PRO A 84 11.38 -11.42 0.17
C PRO A 84 11.95 -10.30 1.03
N VAL A 85 12.07 -10.59 2.33
CA VAL A 85 12.68 -9.68 3.31
C VAL A 85 13.95 -10.27 3.89
N SER A 86 14.85 -9.42 4.36
CA SER A 86 16.07 -9.82 5.06
C SER A 86 15.72 -10.46 6.41
N PHE A 87 16.43 -11.53 6.78
CA PHE A 87 16.16 -12.26 8.03
C PHE A 87 16.26 -11.35 9.28
N ASN A 88 17.30 -10.52 9.36
CA ASN A 88 17.57 -9.74 10.57
C ASN A 88 16.73 -8.46 10.68
N LYS A 89 16.54 -7.73 9.57
CA LYS A 89 15.86 -6.43 9.57
C LYS A 89 14.39 -6.51 9.18
N ARG A 90 13.97 -7.62 8.60
CA ARG A 90 12.61 -7.81 8.05
C ARG A 90 12.19 -6.72 7.06
N LEU A 91 13.16 -6.14 6.35
CA LEU A 91 12.95 -5.17 5.29
C LEU A 91 13.21 -5.82 3.93
N ILE A 92 12.53 -5.33 2.91
CA ILE A 92 12.63 -5.84 1.54
C ILE A 92 14.05 -5.71 0.98
N ASP A 93 14.42 -6.65 0.12
CA ASP A 93 15.62 -6.54 -0.70
C ASP A 93 15.30 -5.76 -1.99
N ILE A 94 15.82 -4.53 -2.06
CA ILE A 94 15.57 -3.60 -3.18
C ILE A 94 16.06 -4.19 -4.51
N SER A 95 17.15 -4.93 -4.51
CA SER A 95 17.70 -5.56 -5.73
C SER A 95 16.79 -6.68 -6.25
N VAL A 96 16.17 -7.41 -5.35
CA VAL A 96 15.18 -8.44 -5.68
C VAL A 96 13.87 -7.80 -6.14
N LEU A 97 13.43 -6.73 -5.47
CA LEU A 97 12.26 -5.96 -5.87
C LEU A 97 12.40 -5.49 -7.33
N GLU A 98 13.53 -4.85 -7.66
CA GLU A 98 13.77 -4.35 -9.02
C GLU A 98 13.74 -5.47 -10.06
N LYS A 99 14.43 -6.59 -9.80
CA LYS A 99 14.41 -7.76 -10.70
C LYS A 99 13.00 -8.29 -10.91
N LYS A 100 12.19 -8.36 -9.86
CA LYS A 100 10.81 -8.84 -9.95
C LYS A 100 9.91 -7.88 -10.71
N ILE A 101 10.06 -6.56 -10.55
CA ILE A 101 9.33 -5.56 -11.32
C ILE A 101 9.66 -5.68 -12.81
N VAL A 102 10.95 -5.75 -13.16
CA VAL A 102 11.38 -5.91 -14.55
C VAL A 102 10.85 -7.21 -15.15
N ALA A 103 10.90 -8.31 -14.41
CA ALA A 103 10.32 -9.59 -14.86
C ALA A 103 8.80 -9.50 -15.05
N ALA A 104 8.09 -8.81 -14.18
CA ALA A 104 6.64 -8.62 -14.30
C ALA A 104 6.26 -7.82 -15.57
N GLN A 105 7.06 -6.81 -15.93
CA GLN A 105 6.85 -6.06 -17.18
C GLN A 105 6.95 -6.95 -18.42
N THR A 106 7.84 -7.95 -18.44
CA THR A 106 7.93 -8.91 -19.55
C THR A 106 6.71 -9.84 -19.63
N GLN A 107 5.91 -9.91 -18.54
CA GLN A 107 4.67 -10.68 -18.42
C GLN A 107 3.41 -9.81 -18.53
N VAL A 108 3.46 -8.73 -19.32
CA VAL A 108 2.38 -7.77 -19.58
C VAL A 108 1.92 -6.91 -18.40
N LYS A 109 2.59 -6.95 -17.22
CA LYS A 109 2.21 -6.11 -16.08
C LYS A 109 2.59 -4.65 -16.31
N LYS A 110 1.60 -3.76 -16.21
CA LYS A 110 1.74 -2.31 -16.47
C LYS A 110 1.32 -1.46 -15.28
N TYR A 111 0.43 -2.00 -14.43
CA TYR A 111 -0.21 -1.26 -13.34
C TYR A 111 0.09 -1.95 -12.01
N PHE A 112 0.58 -1.18 -11.06
CA PHE A 112 1.12 -1.72 -9.82
C PHE A 112 0.34 -1.17 -8.61
N ILE A 113 -0.17 -2.06 -7.77
CA ILE A 113 -0.75 -1.71 -6.48
C ILE A 113 0.28 -2.07 -5.42
N VAL A 114 0.90 -1.06 -4.84
CA VAL A 114 1.92 -1.24 -3.80
C VAL A 114 1.24 -1.25 -2.45
N VAL A 115 1.58 -2.23 -1.61
CA VAL A 115 1.21 -2.24 -0.19
C VAL A 115 2.49 -2.20 0.63
N SER A 116 2.69 -1.11 1.35
CA SER A 116 3.80 -0.92 2.29
C SER A 116 3.27 -0.98 3.73
N ASN A 117 3.97 -1.70 4.60
CA ASN A 117 3.47 -1.98 5.94
C ASN A 117 4.02 -0.99 6.97
N MET A 118 3.13 -0.33 7.70
CA MET A 118 3.45 0.41 8.92
C MET A 118 3.29 -0.54 10.12
N GLY A 119 4.27 -1.42 10.31
CA GLY A 119 4.25 -2.44 11.35
C GLY A 119 3.63 -3.77 10.87
N THR A 120 4.47 -4.70 10.43
CA THR A 120 3.99 -6.05 10.08
C THR A 120 3.50 -6.79 11.31
N THR A 121 2.44 -7.60 11.18
CA THR A 121 1.75 -8.26 12.30
C THR A 121 2.69 -9.11 13.18
N MET A 122 3.63 -9.82 12.55
CA MET A 122 4.49 -10.76 13.29
C MET A 122 5.77 -10.12 13.82
N PHE A 123 6.30 -9.10 13.16
CA PHE A 123 7.62 -8.56 13.45
C PHE A 123 7.62 -7.07 13.77
N GLY A 124 6.50 -6.36 13.57
CA GLY A 124 6.40 -4.92 13.77
C GLY A 124 7.29 -4.10 12.83
N ALA A 125 7.79 -4.71 11.75
CA ALA A 125 8.65 -4.03 10.81
C ALA A 125 7.89 -2.90 10.08
N VAL A 126 8.52 -1.73 10.01
CA VAL A 126 8.00 -0.56 9.27
C VAL A 126 8.81 -0.43 7.99
N GLU A 127 8.14 -0.48 6.87
CA GLU A 127 8.76 -0.41 5.55
C GLU A 127 8.81 1.04 5.07
N ASN A 128 9.87 1.38 4.33
CA ASN A 128 9.93 2.66 3.65
C ASN A 128 9.20 2.55 2.29
N PRO A 129 8.07 3.24 2.08
CA PRO A 129 7.34 3.16 0.81
C PRO A 129 8.14 3.70 -0.38
N ASP A 130 9.12 4.57 -0.16
CA ASP A 130 9.98 5.09 -1.21
C ASP A 130 10.89 4.02 -1.83
N ASP A 131 11.18 2.94 -1.11
CA ASP A 131 11.93 1.81 -1.65
C ASP A 131 11.19 1.15 -2.83
N TYR A 132 9.86 1.14 -2.80
CA TYR A 132 9.02 0.64 -3.89
C TYR A 132 8.86 1.68 -5.00
N THR A 133 8.50 2.92 -4.62
CA THR A 133 8.12 3.95 -5.59
C THR A 133 9.29 4.43 -6.43
N HIS A 134 10.49 4.53 -5.87
CA HIS A 134 11.71 4.87 -6.61
C HIS A 134 11.95 3.95 -7.81
N ILE A 135 11.74 2.64 -7.64
CA ILE A 135 11.94 1.68 -8.73
C ILE A 135 10.84 1.83 -9.77
N LEU A 136 9.58 1.96 -9.34
CA LEU A 136 8.46 2.14 -10.26
C LEU A 136 8.59 3.43 -11.08
N GLU A 137 9.02 4.53 -10.45
CA GLU A 137 9.29 5.81 -11.10
C GLU A 137 10.48 5.73 -12.08
N LYS A 138 11.56 5.03 -11.72
CA LYS A 138 12.71 4.76 -12.59
C LYS A 138 12.29 4.14 -13.92
N TYR A 139 11.31 3.23 -13.88
CA TYR A 139 10.78 2.54 -15.06
C TYR A 139 9.52 3.20 -15.62
N LYS A 140 9.11 4.37 -15.09
CA LYS A 140 7.92 5.14 -15.52
C LYS A 140 6.63 4.31 -15.50
N LEU A 141 6.46 3.51 -14.45
CA LEU A 141 5.32 2.62 -14.29
C LEU A 141 4.18 3.30 -13.54
N HIS A 142 2.96 2.97 -13.89
CA HIS A 142 1.79 3.44 -13.16
C HIS A 142 1.61 2.66 -11.86
N TYR A 143 1.44 3.38 -10.76
CA TYR A 143 1.20 2.75 -9.46
C TYR A 143 0.19 3.52 -8.61
N LYS A 144 -0.36 2.82 -7.63
CA LYS A 144 -1.05 3.34 -6.45
C LYS A 144 -0.41 2.76 -5.21
N LEU A 145 -0.22 3.59 -4.19
CA LEU A 145 0.46 3.22 -2.95
C LEU A 145 -0.52 3.24 -1.79
N HIS A 146 -0.66 2.09 -1.14
CA HIS A 146 -1.42 1.87 0.08
C HIS A 146 -0.47 1.62 1.25
N ILE A 147 -0.72 2.29 2.37
CA ILE A 147 -0.04 1.99 3.64
C ILE A 147 -0.95 1.14 4.51
N ASP A 148 -0.59 -0.13 4.72
CA ASP A 148 -1.25 -0.94 5.74
C ASP A 148 -0.78 -0.51 7.11
N ALA A 149 -1.56 0.35 7.75
CA ALA A 149 -1.31 0.89 9.08
C ALA A 149 -2.18 0.22 10.16
N ALA A 150 -2.80 -0.92 9.86
CA ALA A 150 -3.75 -1.59 10.77
C ALA A 150 -3.12 -1.93 12.13
N TYR A 151 -1.82 -2.26 12.16
CA TYR A 151 -1.09 -2.54 13.39
C TYR A 151 -0.34 -1.33 13.93
N GLY A 152 0.48 -0.67 13.09
CA GLY A 152 1.39 0.40 13.52
C GLY A 152 0.79 1.80 13.54
N GLY A 153 -0.35 2.02 12.89
CA GLY A 153 -0.93 3.36 12.70
C GLY A 153 -1.30 4.11 13.98
N PHE A 154 -1.57 3.38 15.07
CA PHE A 154 -1.84 3.98 16.39
C PHE A 154 -0.62 4.05 17.33
N VAL A 155 0.56 3.72 16.82
CA VAL A 155 1.82 3.75 17.60
C VAL A 155 2.90 4.54 16.89
N TYR A 156 3.19 4.18 15.65
CA TYR A 156 4.34 4.69 14.90
C TYR A 156 4.28 6.20 14.64
N PRO A 157 3.17 6.81 14.22
CA PRO A 157 3.09 8.26 13.99
C PRO A 157 3.32 9.11 15.23
N PHE A 158 3.09 8.55 16.43
CA PHE A 158 3.29 9.25 17.70
C PHE A 158 4.73 9.15 18.23
N SER A 159 5.48 8.15 17.79
CA SER A 159 6.88 7.93 18.17
C SER A 159 7.89 8.40 17.12
N ASN A 160 7.47 8.53 15.87
CA ASN A 160 8.30 8.92 14.74
C ASN A 160 7.63 10.05 13.96
N LYS A 161 8.44 11.04 13.57
CA LYS A 161 7.98 12.22 12.82
C LYS A 161 8.39 12.16 11.34
N GLU A 162 8.50 10.96 10.79
CA GLU A 162 8.87 10.78 9.40
C GLU A 162 7.68 11.06 8.48
N SER A 163 7.86 11.95 7.52
CA SER A 163 6.83 12.30 6.53
C SER A 163 6.68 11.29 5.40
N THR A 164 7.59 10.31 5.29
CA THR A 164 7.60 9.34 4.19
C THR A 164 6.41 8.39 4.19
N ILE A 165 5.78 8.16 5.34
CA ILE A 165 4.70 7.19 5.52
C ILE A 165 3.40 7.84 6.03
N ASN A 166 3.22 9.13 5.81
CA ASN A 166 1.99 9.86 6.05
C ASN A 166 1.59 10.64 4.78
N PHE A 167 0.47 11.34 4.78
CA PHE A 167 -0.05 12.05 3.60
C PHE A 167 0.73 13.32 3.21
N GLU A 168 1.80 13.70 3.94
CA GLU A 168 2.78 14.67 3.42
C GLU A 168 3.59 14.08 2.25
N ASN A 169 3.68 12.75 2.15
CA ASN A 169 4.20 12.07 0.97
C ASN A 169 3.11 11.99 -0.11
N PRO A 170 3.21 12.78 -1.19
CA PRO A 170 2.16 12.86 -2.21
C PRO A 170 1.97 11.57 -3.02
N LYS A 171 2.86 10.58 -2.85
CA LYS A 171 2.79 9.28 -3.50
C LYS A 171 1.79 8.35 -2.83
N ILE A 172 1.48 8.58 -1.55
CA ILE A 172 0.53 7.77 -0.79
C ILE A 172 -0.89 8.09 -1.25
N SER A 173 -1.61 7.04 -1.59
CA SER A 173 -2.99 7.13 -2.09
C SER A 173 -4.03 6.69 -1.05
N SER A 174 -3.64 5.88 -0.03
CA SER A 174 -4.45 5.51 1.14
C SER A 174 -3.61 4.87 2.24
#